data_16b051e7c2c64dac58ff8f45c6454483
#
_entry.id   16b051e7c2c64dac58ff8f45c6454483
#
_cell.length_a   1.000
_cell.length_b   1.000
_cell.length_c   1.000
_cell.angle_alpha   90.00
_cell.angle_beta   90.00
_cell.angle_gamma   90.00
#
_symmetry.space_group_name_H-M   'P 1'
#
loop_
_entity.id
_entity.type
_entity.pdbx_description
1 polymer ?
#
loop_
_entity_poly.entity_id
_entity_poly.type
_entity_poly.pdbx_seq_one_letter_code
_entity_poly.pdbx_strand_id
1 'polypeptide(L)'
;MTLMRRGVLAALVALLLAAPARAGGLFDAPLSYSAARTVTVDGKTYSGRMFHIPGRERHDQELLGMTDIFILDGKQESGFVVLPGLKTMIQFPFPALLAALNNPALEKTPEGEESVDGVATTKYRIDETAPDRTRAAGFAWISRRGVLMKLSGTITAPGGHRTSIEMALSGLKEGPQSAAIFTPPLGLTVLPATALAPLLGFKLQ
;
A
#
# COMPACT_ATOMS: atom_id res chain seq x y z
N MET A 1 7.34 -17.91 20.59
CA MET A 1 6.11 -17.13 20.34
C MET A 1 6.37 -15.67 19.91
N THR A 2 7.59 -15.18 19.89
CA THR A 2 7.95 -13.76 19.64
C THR A 2 8.14 -13.43 18.13
N LEU A 3 8.44 -14.40 17.27
CA LEU A 3 8.69 -14.18 15.84
C LEU A 3 7.40 -13.91 15.02
N MET A 4 6.28 -14.51 15.43
CA MET A 4 5.01 -14.35 14.70
C MET A 4 4.42 -12.94 14.80
N ARG A 5 4.79 -12.18 15.86
CA ARG A 5 4.27 -10.83 16.13
C ARG A 5 4.88 -9.74 15.24
N ARG A 6 6.13 -9.93 14.77
CA ARG A 6 6.86 -8.92 13.98
C ARG A 6 6.47 -8.89 12.51
N GLY A 7 6.05 -10.05 11.95
CA GLY A 7 5.65 -10.14 10.54
C GLY A 7 4.32 -9.46 10.21
N VAL A 8 3.44 -9.27 11.17
CA VAL A 8 2.10 -8.71 10.93
C VAL A 8 2.14 -7.18 10.80
N LEU A 9 3.01 -6.47 11.56
CA LEU A 9 3.20 -5.02 11.38
C LEU A 9 3.83 -4.71 10.02
N ALA A 10 4.83 -5.48 9.66
CA ALA A 10 5.45 -5.37 8.35
C ALA A 10 4.43 -5.66 7.22
N ALA A 11 3.53 -6.63 7.40
CA ALA A 11 2.44 -6.90 6.46
C ALA A 11 1.45 -5.74 6.37
N LEU A 12 1.11 -5.10 7.48
CA LEU A 12 0.23 -3.94 7.47
C LEU A 12 0.88 -2.74 6.81
N VAL A 13 2.17 -2.48 7.12
CA VAL A 13 2.95 -1.41 6.46
C VAL A 13 3.09 -1.69 4.96
N ALA A 14 3.30 -2.94 4.56
CA ALA A 14 3.36 -3.31 3.15
C ALA A 14 2.00 -3.16 2.43
N LEU A 15 0.91 -3.42 3.13
CA LEU A 15 -0.45 -3.19 2.61
C LEU A 15 -0.76 -1.69 2.49
N LEU A 16 -0.18 -0.88 3.37
CA LEU A 16 -0.32 0.57 3.39
C LEU A 16 0.58 1.29 2.37
N LEU A 17 1.61 0.63 1.82
CA LEU A 17 2.46 1.18 0.76
C LEU A 17 1.79 1.31 -0.61
N ALA A 18 0.50 1.10 -0.69
CA ALA A 18 -0.29 1.32 -1.87
C ALA A 18 -1.30 2.44 -1.63
N ALA A 19 -0.85 3.65 -1.48
CA ALA A 19 -1.77 4.74 -1.25
C ALA A 19 -1.61 5.92 -2.18
N PRO A 20 -2.65 6.65 -2.34
CA PRO A 20 -2.79 7.69 -3.33
C PRO A 20 -2.56 9.09 -2.76
N ALA A 21 -2.38 9.97 -3.56
CA ALA A 21 -3.16 11.07 -4.03
C ALA A 21 -2.65 12.48 -3.83
N ARG A 22 -1.50 12.75 -4.41
CA ARG A 22 -1.30 14.04 -5.09
C ARG A 22 -0.71 13.71 -6.45
N ALA A 23 -1.25 14.32 -7.53
CA ALA A 23 -0.77 14.08 -8.87
C ALA A 23 0.76 14.19 -8.93
N GLY A 24 1.45 13.04 -9.18
CA GLY A 24 2.90 12.99 -9.27
C GLY A 24 3.64 12.18 -8.19
N GLY A 25 2.98 11.65 -7.16
CA GLY A 25 3.57 10.73 -6.19
C GLY A 25 3.79 9.32 -6.78
N LEU A 26 4.45 8.46 -6.00
CA LEU A 26 4.79 7.10 -6.46
C LEU A 26 3.56 6.24 -6.74
N PHE A 27 2.45 6.49 -6.04
CA PHE A 27 1.25 5.65 -6.07
C PHE A 27 0.05 6.29 -6.76
N ASP A 28 0.11 7.57 -7.16
CA ASP A 28 -1.04 8.27 -7.74
C ASP A 28 -0.98 8.34 -9.27
N ALA A 29 -1.39 7.26 -9.92
CA ALA A 29 -1.56 7.25 -11.36
C ALA A 29 -2.75 8.17 -11.76
N PRO A 30 -2.62 8.96 -12.86
CA PRO A 30 -3.68 9.88 -13.30
C PRO A 30 -4.83 9.18 -14.03
N LEU A 31 -4.97 7.88 -13.91
CA LEU A 31 -5.98 7.07 -14.60
C LEU A 31 -6.60 6.03 -13.66
N SER A 32 -7.80 5.58 -14.02
CA SER A 32 -8.49 4.51 -13.29
C SER A 32 -8.10 3.15 -13.85
N TYR A 33 -7.87 2.17 -12.97
CA TYR A 33 -7.53 0.80 -13.36
C TYR A 33 -7.89 -0.22 -12.28
N SER A 34 -7.82 -1.49 -12.66
CA SER A 34 -7.80 -2.63 -11.73
C SER A 34 -6.70 -3.61 -12.13
N ALA A 35 -6.19 -4.38 -11.17
CA ALA A 35 -5.16 -5.38 -11.38
C ALA A 35 -5.24 -6.48 -10.31
N ALA A 36 -4.68 -7.65 -10.58
CA ALA A 36 -4.25 -8.56 -9.53
C ALA A 36 -2.99 -7.98 -8.88
N ARG A 37 -2.83 -8.20 -7.57
CA ARG A 37 -1.71 -7.69 -6.79
C ARG A 37 -1.13 -8.78 -5.91
N THR A 38 0.20 -8.88 -5.89
CA THR A 38 0.94 -9.64 -4.90
C THR A 38 1.81 -8.72 -4.08
N VAL A 39 1.90 -8.99 -2.77
CA VAL A 39 2.81 -8.29 -1.87
C VAL A 39 3.55 -9.33 -1.05
N THR A 40 4.87 -9.28 -1.05
CA THR A 40 5.71 -10.15 -0.22
C THR A 40 6.41 -9.29 0.83
N VAL A 41 6.31 -9.69 2.09
CA VAL A 41 6.91 -9.01 3.23
C VAL A 41 7.68 -10.03 4.03
N ASP A 42 9.00 -9.84 4.15
CA ASP A 42 9.90 -10.76 4.84
C ASP A 42 9.68 -12.22 4.40
N GLY A 43 9.51 -12.43 3.08
CA GLY A 43 9.30 -13.74 2.46
C GLY A 43 7.87 -14.29 2.54
N LYS A 44 6.94 -13.61 3.20
CA LYS A 44 5.53 -14.01 3.25
C LYS A 44 4.72 -13.29 2.19
N THR A 45 4.08 -14.04 1.29
CA THR A 45 3.31 -13.50 0.16
C THR A 45 1.82 -13.43 0.46
N TYR A 46 1.22 -12.32 0.06
CA TYR A 46 -0.19 -12.02 0.13
C TYR A 46 -0.69 -11.69 -1.27
N SER A 47 -1.80 -12.25 -1.69
CA SER A 47 -2.40 -12.02 -2.99
C SER A 47 -3.77 -11.39 -2.85
N GLY A 48 -4.14 -10.55 -3.81
CA GLY A 48 -5.44 -9.88 -3.80
C GLY A 48 -5.71 -9.13 -5.10
N ARG A 49 -6.69 -8.26 -5.05
CA ARG A 49 -7.06 -7.37 -6.16
C ARG A 49 -6.92 -5.93 -5.72
N MET A 50 -6.50 -5.11 -6.66
CA MET A 50 -6.39 -3.67 -6.50
C MET A 50 -7.32 -2.97 -7.49
N PHE A 51 -7.96 -1.91 -7.03
CA PHE A 51 -8.75 -0.96 -7.81
C PHE A 51 -8.24 0.44 -7.51
N HIS A 52 -8.13 1.25 -8.54
CA HIS A 52 -7.61 2.62 -8.44
C HIS A 52 -8.47 3.60 -9.24
N ILE A 53 -8.70 4.74 -8.64
CA ILE A 53 -9.11 5.99 -9.32
C ILE A 53 -8.20 7.11 -8.80
N PRO A 54 -7.96 8.20 -9.55
CA PRO A 54 -7.15 9.30 -9.06
C PRO A 54 -7.57 9.75 -7.65
N GLY A 55 -6.65 9.62 -6.70
CA GLY A 55 -6.88 9.97 -5.32
C GLY A 55 -7.46 8.88 -4.43
N ARG A 56 -7.82 7.70 -4.93
CA ARG A 56 -8.34 6.61 -4.10
C ARG A 56 -7.89 5.24 -4.57
N GLU A 57 -7.66 4.37 -3.60
CA GLU A 57 -7.38 2.97 -3.84
C GLU A 57 -8.24 2.06 -2.99
N ARG A 58 -8.50 0.87 -3.52
CA ARG A 58 -9.09 -0.24 -2.79
C ARG A 58 -8.28 -1.50 -3.04
N HIS A 59 -7.98 -2.22 -1.97
CA HIS A 59 -7.32 -3.51 -2.01
C HIS A 59 -8.20 -4.54 -1.32
N ASP A 60 -8.62 -5.55 -2.07
CA ASP A 60 -9.30 -6.73 -1.52
C ASP A 60 -8.23 -7.80 -1.36
N GLN A 61 -7.92 -8.19 -0.13
CA GLN A 61 -6.80 -9.08 0.19
C GLN A 61 -7.17 -10.11 1.24
N GLU A 62 -6.64 -11.32 1.11
CA GLU A 62 -6.76 -12.34 2.14
C GLU A 62 -5.70 -12.13 3.24
N LEU A 63 -6.18 -11.92 4.46
CA LEU A 63 -5.39 -11.87 5.69
C LEU A 63 -5.98 -12.86 6.69
N LEU A 64 -5.14 -13.73 7.26
CA LEU A 64 -5.56 -14.69 8.29
C LEU A 64 -6.77 -15.57 7.88
N GLY A 65 -6.94 -15.84 6.58
CA GLY A 65 -8.05 -16.63 6.05
C GLY A 65 -9.38 -15.89 5.93
N MET A 66 -9.37 -14.57 6.05
CA MET A 66 -10.52 -13.70 5.80
C MET A 66 -10.19 -12.70 4.69
N THR A 67 -11.19 -12.35 3.90
CA THR A 67 -11.03 -11.26 2.93
C THR A 67 -11.20 -9.94 3.65
N ASP A 68 -10.11 -9.19 3.73
CA ASP A 68 -10.08 -7.84 4.28
C ASP A 68 -10.03 -6.82 3.15
N ILE A 69 -10.65 -5.67 3.37
CA ILE A 69 -10.71 -4.61 2.39
C ILE A 69 -9.99 -3.39 2.95
N PHE A 70 -9.00 -2.91 2.20
CA PHE A 70 -8.31 -1.66 2.50
C PHE A 70 -8.80 -0.60 1.53
N ILE A 71 -9.29 0.51 2.05
CA ILE A 71 -9.70 1.68 1.28
C ILE A 71 -8.82 2.84 1.70
N LEU A 72 -8.19 3.48 0.74
CA LEU A 72 -7.29 4.60 0.94
C LEU A 72 -7.87 5.84 0.26
N ASP A 73 -7.93 6.95 0.98
CA ASP A 73 -8.37 8.26 0.47
C ASP A 73 -7.25 9.28 0.66
N GLY A 74 -6.57 9.59 -0.42
CA GLY A 74 -5.45 10.50 -0.36
C GLY A 74 -5.84 11.96 -0.18
N LYS A 75 -7.07 12.34 -0.50
CA LYS A 75 -7.55 13.70 -0.23
C LYS A 75 -7.73 13.92 1.27
N GLN A 76 -8.08 12.86 1.99
CA GLN A 76 -8.28 12.89 3.45
C GLN A 76 -7.03 12.45 4.21
N GLU A 77 -5.98 12.00 3.50
CA GLU A 77 -4.76 11.42 4.09
C GLU A 77 -5.09 10.34 5.15
N SER A 78 -6.09 9.52 4.84
CA SER A 78 -6.60 8.49 5.75
C SER A 78 -7.00 7.22 5.00
N GLY A 79 -7.05 6.12 5.73
CA GLY A 79 -7.50 4.85 5.21
C GLY A 79 -8.44 4.12 6.16
N PHE A 80 -9.06 3.08 5.62
CA PHE A 80 -9.93 2.17 6.35
C PHE A 80 -9.47 0.74 6.12
N VAL A 81 -9.41 -0.03 7.20
CA VAL A 81 -9.40 -1.50 7.15
C VAL A 81 -10.80 -1.95 7.45
N VAL A 82 -11.46 -2.54 6.47
CA VAL A 82 -12.81 -3.11 6.64
C VAL A 82 -12.65 -4.60 6.88
N LEU A 83 -13.22 -5.08 7.96
CA LEU A 83 -13.24 -6.48 8.41
C LEU A 83 -14.68 -7.00 8.28
N PRO A 84 -15.11 -7.44 7.08
CA PRO A 84 -16.53 -7.77 6.85
C PRO A 84 -17.04 -8.88 7.77
N GLY A 85 -16.20 -9.89 8.04
CA GLY A 85 -16.55 -11.00 8.94
C GLY A 85 -16.82 -10.56 10.39
N LEU A 86 -16.27 -9.42 10.81
CA LEU A 86 -16.47 -8.84 12.13
C LEU A 86 -17.47 -7.67 12.13
N LYS A 87 -18.03 -7.32 10.97
CA LYS A 87 -18.89 -6.14 10.78
C LYS A 87 -18.28 -4.85 11.33
N THR A 88 -16.96 -4.70 11.15
CA THR A 88 -16.16 -3.65 11.77
C THR A 88 -15.28 -2.99 10.70
N MET A 89 -15.03 -1.70 10.86
CA MET A 89 -13.96 -1.01 10.16
C MET A 89 -13.08 -0.24 11.12
N ILE A 90 -11.81 -0.09 10.77
CA ILE A 90 -10.83 0.66 11.54
C ILE A 90 -10.32 1.78 10.66
N GLN A 91 -10.47 3.00 11.13
CA GLN A 91 -9.92 4.18 10.48
C GLN A 91 -8.51 4.47 11.00
N PHE A 92 -7.59 4.81 10.09
CA PHE A 92 -6.23 5.17 10.43
C PHE A 92 -5.73 6.36 9.58
N PRO A 93 -4.86 7.24 10.13
CA PRO A 93 -4.17 8.25 9.37
C PRO A 93 -3.08 7.62 8.51
N PHE A 94 -2.67 8.27 7.41
CA PHE A 94 -1.55 7.77 6.64
C PHE A 94 -0.27 7.76 7.44
N PRO A 95 0.52 6.66 7.38
CA PRO A 95 1.87 6.66 7.92
C PRO A 95 2.74 7.72 7.24
N ALA A 96 3.66 8.32 7.99
CA ALA A 96 4.54 9.37 7.50
C ALA A 96 5.35 8.94 6.25
N LEU A 97 5.82 7.69 6.22
CA LEU A 97 6.52 7.14 5.06
C LEU A 97 5.63 7.11 3.81
N LEU A 98 4.35 6.76 3.97
CA LEU A 98 3.42 6.71 2.85
C LEU A 98 3.19 8.10 2.26
N ALA A 99 3.01 9.11 3.12
CA ALA A 99 2.89 10.50 2.70
C ALA A 99 4.17 10.99 1.99
N ALA A 100 5.36 10.61 2.49
CA ALA A 100 6.64 10.96 1.88
C ALA A 100 6.82 10.32 0.49
N LEU A 101 6.55 9.04 0.34
CA LEU A 101 6.62 8.33 -0.95
C LEU A 101 5.59 8.82 -1.95
N ASN A 102 4.49 9.38 -1.49
CA ASN A 102 3.45 9.95 -2.34
C ASN A 102 3.61 11.46 -2.59
N ASN A 103 4.70 12.05 -2.12
CA ASN A 103 5.02 13.44 -2.40
C ASN A 103 5.37 13.61 -3.90
N PRO A 104 4.78 14.57 -4.62
CA PRO A 104 5.17 14.89 -5.99
C PRO A 104 6.65 15.26 -6.15
N ALA A 105 7.28 15.79 -5.11
CA ALA A 105 8.69 16.15 -5.09
C ALA A 105 9.62 14.95 -4.76
N LEU A 106 9.10 13.73 -4.62
CA LEU A 106 9.91 12.53 -4.40
C LEU A 106 10.96 12.38 -5.50
N GLU A 107 12.24 12.37 -5.11
CA GLU A 107 13.34 12.16 -6.03
C GLU A 107 13.39 10.70 -6.50
N LYS A 108 13.40 10.53 -7.82
CA LYS A 108 13.44 9.22 -8.50
C LYS A 108 14.57 9.24 -9.53
N THR A 109 15.56 8.38 -9.35
CA THR A 109 16.68 8.26 -10.31
C THR A 109 16.37 7.14 -11.31
N PRO A 110 16.25 7.41 -12.62
CA PRO A 110 15.99 6.37 -13.61
C PRO A 110 17.20 5.44 -13.74
N GLU A 111 16.94 4.13 -13.79
CA GLU A 111 17.97 3.06 -13.90
C GLU A 111 17.87 2.30 -15.23
N GLY A 112 16.78 2.48 -15.99
CA GLY A 112 16.57 1.81 -17.27
C GLY A 112 15.11 1.44 -17.54
N GLU A 113 14.89 0.81 -18.70
CA GLU A 113 13.57 0.34 -19.13
C GLU A 113 13.49 -1.17 -18.92
N GLU A 114 12.39 -1.62 -18.33
CA GLU A 114 12.08 -3.04 -18.11
C GLU A 114 10.60 -3.30 -18.43
N SER A 115 10.23 -4.55 -18.75
CA SER A 115 8.83 -4.94 -18.86
C SER A 115 8.38 -5.67 -17.60
N VAL A 116 7.22 -5.30 -17.06
CA VAL A 116 6.57 -5.96 -15.93
C VAL A 116 5.19 -6.42 -16.39
N ASP A 117 4.94 -7.72 -16.38
CA ASP A 117 3.69 -8.33 -16.86
C ASP A 117 3.26 -7.83 -18.26
N GLY A 118 4.23 -7.70 -19.16
CA GLY A 118 4.00 -7.21 -20.54
C GLY A 118 3.82 -5.69 -20.67
N VAL A 119 3.82 -4.94 -19.56
CA VAL A 119 3.73 -3.48 -19.55
C VAL A 119 5.13 -2.86 -19.54
N ALA A 120 5.41 -1.98 -20.50
CA ALA A 120 6.67 -1.24 -20.53
C ALA A 120 6.75 -0.26 -19.37
N THR A 121 7.84 -0.32 -18.60
CA THR A 121 8.06 0.48 -17.38
C THR A 121 9.46 1.08 -17.39
N THR A 122 9.61 2.24 -16.77
CA THR A 122 10.92 2.75 -16.35
C THR A 122 11.17 2.33 -14.91
N LYS A 123 12.33 1.74 -14.67
CA LYS A 123 12.82 1.41 -13.32
C LYS A 123 13.48 2.63 -12.71
N TYR A 124 13.06 2.97 -11.51
CA TYR A 124 13.62 4.08 -10.74
C TYR A 124 14.21 3.58 -9.43
N ARG A 125 15.34 4.14 -9.04
CA ARG A 125 15.85 4.03 -7.67
C ARG A 125 15.11 5.02 -6.79
N ILE A 126 14.69 4.55 -5.61
CA ILE A 126 14.04 5.32 -4.56
C ILE A 126 14.88 5.22 -3.30
N ASP A 127 15.11 6.34 -2.64
CA ASP A 127 15.72 6.42 -1.31
C ASP A 127 15.09 7.60 -0.56
N GLU A 128 14.10 7.32 0.27
CA GLU A 128 13.29 8.33 0.94
C GLU A 128 13.31 8.12 2.45
N THR A 129 13.42 9.21 3.19
CA THR A 129 13.36 9.21 4.66
C THR A 129 12.25 10.13 5.12
N ALA A 130 11.24 9.54 5.74
CA ALA A 130 10.10 10.25 6.30
C ALA A 130 10.46 11.07 7.56
N PRO A 131 9.62 12.05 7.95
CA PRO A 131 9.83 12.87 9.15
C PRO A 131 9.96 12.08 10.45
N ASP A 132 9.32 10.92 10.56
CA ASP A 132 9.43 9.99 11.69
C ASP A 132 10.73 9.16 11.66
N ARG A 133 11.63 9.41 10.71
CA ARG A 133 12.89 8.70 10.46
C ARG A 133 12.72 7.27 9.94
N THR A 134 11.53 6.88 9.53
CA THR A 134 11.34 5.65 8.74
C THR A 134 11.92 5.86 7.34
N ARG A 135 12.77 4.95 6.86
CA ARG A 135 13.42 5.05 5.55
C ARG A 135 12.96 3.93 4.63
N ALA A 136 12.65 4.27 3.38
CA ALA A 136 12.45 3.30 2.30
C ALA A 136 13.58 3.42 1.28
N ALA A 137 14.20 2.31 0.91
CA ALA A 137 15.23 2.25 -0.13
C ALA A 137 15.01 1.04 -1.03
N GLY A 138 15.07 1.25 -2.35
CA GLY A 138 14.82 0.19 -3.32
C GLY A 138 14.53 0.69 -4.73
N PHE A 139 13.66 -0.03 -5.44
CA PHE A 139 13.33 0.25 -6.83
C PHE A 139 11.82 0.24 -7.06
N ALA A 140 11.37 1.12 -7.95
CA ALA A 140 10.00 1.20 -8.42
C ALA A 140 9.97 1.11 -9.97
N TRP A 141 9.08 0.31 -10.51
CA TRP A 141 8.83 0.17 -11.94
C TRP A 141 7.53 0.86 -12.27
N ILE A 142 7.61 1.97 -12.96
CA ILE A 142 6.47 2.84 -13.27
C ILE A 142 6.22 2.81 -14.77
N SER A 143 4.98 2.55 -15.17
CA SER A 143 4.58 2.58 -16.58
C SER A 143 4.61 4.01 -17.13
N ARG A 144 4.63 4.16 -18.46
CA ARG A 144 4.54 5.48 -19.13
C ARG A 144 3.28 6.26 -18.74
N ARG A 145 2.25 5.60 -18.26
CA ARG A 145 1.00 6.20 -17.78
C ARG A 145 0.96 6.45 -16.27
N GLY A 146 2.09 6.27 -15.57
CA GLY A 146 2.23 6.56 -14.14
C GLY A 146 1.78 5.42 -13.22
N VAL A 147 1.41 4.25 -13.73
CA VAL A 147 1.03 3.11 -12.87
C VAL A 147 2.28 2.48 -12.28
N LEU A 148 2.35 2.35 -10.95
CA LEU A 148 3.38 1.57 -10.27
C LEU A 148 3.10 0.07 -10.46
N MET A 149 3.85 -0.55 -11.37
CA MET A 149 3.69 -1.97 -11.70
C MET A 149 4.43 -2.90 -10.75
N LYS A 150 5.55 -2.47 -10.20
CA LYS A 150 6.38 -3.26 -9.27
C LYS A 150 7.13 -2.34 -8.32
N LEU A 151 7.29 -2.80 -7.09
CA LEU A 151 8.15 -2.20 -6.06
C LEU A 151 8.99 -3.31 -5.44
N SER A 152 10.28 -3.05 -5.19
CA SER A 152 11.16 -3.96 -4.45
C SER A 152 12.13 -3.14 -3.60
N GLY A 153 12.20 -3.42 -2.31
CA GLY A 153 13.05 -2.63 -1.42
C GLY A 153 13.02 -3.07 0.03
N THR A 154 13.56 -2.19 0.86
CA THR A 154 13.63 -2.37 2.31
C THR A 154 13.10 -1.13 3.01
N ILE A 155 12.25 -1.34 3.99
CA ILE A 155 11.85 -0.32 4.96
C ILE A 155 12.69 -0.50 6.21
N THR A 156 13.28 0.59 6.70
CA THR A 156 14.04 0.62 7.94
C THR A 156 13.32 1.53 8.94
N ALA A 157 12.86 0.97 10.03
CA ALA A 157 12.23 1.72 11.12
C ALA A 157 13.27 2.54 11.92
N PRO A 158 12.87 3.58 12.68
CA PRO A 158 13.78 4.40 13.48
C PRO A 158 14.65 3.59 14.46
N GLY A 159 14.17 2.44 14.94
CA GLY A 159 14.91 1.51 15.80
C GLY A 159 15.84 0.55 15.05
N GLY A 160 16.09 0.76 13.74
CA GLY A 160 16.98 -0.05 12.92
C GLY A 160 16.39 -1.39 12.43
N HIS A 161 15.14 -1.71 12.78
CA HIS A 161 14.46 -2.90 12.26
C HIS A 161 14.24 -2.75 10.76
N ARG A 162 14.64 -3.77 9.99
CA ARG A 162 14.52 -3.81 8.53
C ARG A 162 13.45 -4.81 8.12
N THR A 163 12.65 -4.41 7.16
CA THR A 163 11.59 -5.23 6.56
C THR A 163 11.77 -5.22 5.05
N SER A 164 11.90 -6.38 4.43
CA SER A 164 11.92 -6.52 2.98
C SER A 164 10.51 -6.44 2.41
N ILE A 165 10.35 -5.72 1.30
CA ILE A 165 9.08 -5.57 0.62
C ILE A 165 9.25 -5.78 -0.87
N GLU A 166 8.35 -6.58 -1.43
CA GLU A 166 8.13 -6.68 -2.86
C GLU A 166 6.64 -6.54 -3.15
N MET A 167 6.29 -5.78 -4.17
CA MET A 167 4.92 -5.65 -4.68
C MET A 167 4.94 -5.78 -6.20
N ALA A 168 4.00 -6.50 -6.77
CA ALA A 168 3.81 -6.55 -8.20
C ALA A 168 2.32 -6.54 -8.57
N LEU A 169 2.01 -5.84 -9.65
CA LEU A 169 0.71 -5.90 -10.33
C LEU A 169 0.79 -6.82 -11.54
N SER A 170 -0.31 -7.51 -11.81
CA SER A 170 -0.49 -8.32 -13.01
C SER A 170 -1.92 -8.20 -13.54
N GLY A 171 -2.09 -8.48 -14.84
CA GLY A 171 -3.38 -8.37 -15.49
C GLY A 171 -3.98 -6.97 -15.42
N LEU A 172 -3.16 -5.92 -15.58
CA LEU A 172 -3.59 -4.51 -15.56
C LEU A 172 -4.71 -4.28 -16.56
N LYS A 173 -5.85 -3.75 -16.07
CA LYS A 173 -7.00 -3.35 -16.87
C LYS A 173 -7.31 -1.90 -16.60
N GLU A 174 -6.97 -1.04 -17.56
CA GLU A 174 -7.34 0.38 -17.52
C GLU A 174 -8.81 0.55 -17.86
N GLY A 175 -9.45 1.50 -17.21
CA GLY A 175 -10.85 1.84 -17.44
C GLY A 175 -11.55 2.32 -16.18
N PRO A 176 -12.77 2.87 -16.33
CA PRO A 176 -13.50 3.46 -15.22
C PRO A 176 -13.80 2.42 -14.13
N GLN A 177 -13.66 2.85 -12.87
CA GLN A 177 -14.05 2.08 -11.69
C GLN A 177 -15.23 2.78 -11.01
N SER A 178 -16.18 2.01 -10.49
CA SER A 178 -17.32 2.58 -9.75
C SER A 178 -16.82 3.29 -8.48
N ALA A 179 -17.21 4.54 -8.29
CA ALA A 179 -16.85 5.29 -7.08
C ALA A 179 -17.39 4.64 -5.79
N ALA A 180 -18.47 3.87 -5.89
CA ALA A 180 -19.09 3.20 -4.75
C ALA A 180 -18.17 2.17 -4.08
N ILE A 181 -17.25 1.54 -4.83
CA ILE A 181 -16.35 0.53 -4.25
C ILE A 181 -15.29 1.12 -3.34
N PHE A 182 -15.05 2.44 -3.44
CA PHE A 182 -14.08 3.18 -2.60
C PHE A 182 -14.74 3.81 -1.37
N THR A 183 -15.98 3.45 -1.08
CA THR A 183 -16.70 3.89 0.12
C THR A 183 -16.89 2.69 1.04
N PRO A 184 -16.52 2.80 2.34
CA PRO A 184 -16.79 1.73 3.28
C PRO A 184 -18.29 1.38 3.32
N PRO A 185 -18.66 0.09 3.46
CA PRO A 185 -20.06 -0.31 3.62
C PRO A 185 -20.72 0.37 4.83
N LEU A 186 -22.00 0.68 4.72
CA LEU A 186 -22.78 1.22 5.83
C LEU A 186 -23.03 0.15 6.91
N GLY A 187 -23.28 0.60 8.14
CA GLY A 187 -23.66 -0.27 9.27
C GLY A 187 -22.50 -1.02 9.92
N LEU A 188 -21.26 -0.62 9.64
CA LEU A 188 -20.08 -1.16 10.32
C LEU A 188 -19.81 -0.39 11.61
N THR A 189 -19.31 -1.09 12.63
CA THR A 189 -18.76 -0.45 13.83
C THR A 189 -17.41 0.17 13.48
N VAL A 190 -17.26 1.48 13.72
CA VAL A 190 -16.00 2.18 13.51
C VAL A 190 -15.15 2.09 14.77
N LEU A 191 -13.94 1.55 14.64
CA LEU A 191 -12.95 1.49 15.70
C LEU A 191 -11.79 2.43 15.40
N PRO A 192 -11.15 3.02 16.42
CA PRO A 192 -9.96 3.83 16.24
C PRO A 192 -8.76 2.97 15.84
N ALA A 193 -7.72 3.60 15.26
CA ALA A 193 -6.50 2.91 14.84
C ALA A 193 -5.83 2.12 15.97
N THR A 194 -6.00 2.55 17.22
CA THR A 194 -5.51 1.86 18.42
C THR A 194 -6.10 0.44 18.56
N ALA A 195 -7.27 0.18 17.98
CA ALA A 195 -7.88 -1.15 17.97
C ALA A 195 -7.16 -2.14 17.03
N LEU A 196 -6.37 -1.66 16.05
CA LEU A 196 -5.55 -2.51 15.19
C LEU A 196 -4.46 -3.26 15.98
N ALA A 197 -3.87 -2.61 16.96
CA ALA A 197 -2.75 -3.17 17.71
C ALA A 197 -3.07 -4.51 18.41
N PRO A 198 -4.18 -4.62 19.16
CA PRO A 198 -4.59 -5.90 19.76
C PRO A 198 -4.97 -6.96 18.73
N LEU A 199 -5.69 -6.57 17.66
CA LEU A 199 -6.11 -7.47 16.58
C LEU A 199 -4.91 -8.05 15.84
N LEU A 200 -3.86 -7.27 15.68
CA LEU A 200 -2.61 -7.63 15.03
C LEU A 200 -1.55 -8.17 16.02
N GLY A 201 -1.87 -8.22 17.30
CA GLY A 201 -0.97 -8.69 18.34
C GLY A 201 0.14 -7.72 18.75
N PHE A 202 -0.06 -6.42 18.55
CA PHE A 202 0.88 -5.36 19.00
C PHE A 202 0.41 -4.69 20.28
N LYS A 203 1.39 -4.22 21.07
CA LYS A 203 1.16 -3.15 22.06
C LYS A 203 1.61 -1.85 21.41
N LEU A 204 0.71 -0.90 21.24
CA LEU A 204 1.09 0.49 20.99
C LEU A 204 1.77 0.98 22.28
N GLN A 205 3.00 1.43 22.19
CA GLN A 205 3.69 2.17 23.24
C GLN A 205 3.40 3.65 23.07
#